data_212cbb7eb75ed5c9a13c4313f9dfcc6a
#
_entry.id   212cbb7eb75ed5c9a13c4313f9dfcc6a
#
_cell.length_a   1.000
_cell.length_b   1.000
_cell.length_c   1.000
_cell.angle_alpha   90.00
_cell.angle_beta   90.00
_cell.angle_gamma   90.00
#
_symmetry.space_group_name_H-M   'P 1'
#
loop_
_entity.id
_entity.type
_entity.pdbx_description
1 polymer ?
#
loop_
_entity_poly.entity_id
_entity_poly.type
_entity_poly.pdbx_seq_one_letter_code
_entity_poly.pdbx_strand_id
1 'polypeptide(L)'
;NLETMTKFLYICIMWISVCVDALSAVFQFSVSGPVGSTAVLPCELTSVDTDTLYIRWNTESEIVFERLGEKTFQGEGYEGRVDVSEEELRKGKCSLVLRNLRLTDAGVYASYETARTAGQSLPISQKELLISRIKLSVNVPPNKTRMIAAASA
;
A
#
# COMPACT_ATOMS: atom_id res chain seq x y z
N ASN A 1 3.48 -50.03 -7.98
CA ASN A 1 2.25 -49.75 -8.68
C ASN A 1 2.26 -48.35 -9.27
N LEU A 2 2.24 -48.28 -10.61
CA LEU A 2 2.35 -47.02 -11.37
C LEU A 2 1.17 -46.07 -11.07
N GLU A 3 -0.02 -46.59 -10.89
CA GLU A 3 -1.21 -45.80 -10.53
C GLU A 3 -1.13 -45.15 -9.17
N THR A 4 -0.57 -45.84 -8.17
CA THR A 4 -0.41 -45.32 -6.82
C THR A 4 0.61 -44.21 -6.78
N MET A 5 1.71 -44.35 -7.53
CA MET A 5 2.74 -43.31 -7.67
C MET A 5 2.19 -42.07 -8.39
N THR A 6 1.41 -42.24 -9.43
CA THR A 6 0.78 -41.12 -10.19
C THR A 6 -0.22 -40.36 -9.30
N LYS A 7 -1.03 -41.04 -8.49
CA LYS A 7 -1.95 -40.42 -7.53
C LYS A 7 -1.20 -39.67 -6.43
N PHE A 8 -0.11 -40.24 -5.91
CA PHE A 8 0.74 -39.58 -4.93
C PHE A 8 1.39 -38.31 -5.49
N LEU A 9 1.91 -38.37 -6.72
CA LEU A 9 2.50 -37.24 -7.41
C LEU A 9 1.47 -36.11 -7.62
N TYR A 10 0.25 -36.47 -8.03
CA TYR A 10 -0.85 -35.54 -8.24
C TYR A 10 -1.27 -34.85 -6.94
N ILE A 11 -1.38 -35.59 -5.84
CA ILE A 11 -1.69 -35.06 -4.52
C ILE A 11 -0.57 -34.12 -4.05
N CYS A 12 0.70 -34.47 -4.21
CA CYS A 12 1.85 -33.62 -3.86
C CYS A 12 1.84 -32.31 -4.66
N ILE A 13 1.58 -32.35 -5.97
CA ILE A 13 1.50 -31.17 -6.82
C ILE A 13 0.35 -30.26 -6.40
N MET A 14 -0.81 -30.82 -6.07
CA MET A 14 -1.97 -30.07 -5.57
C MET A 14 -1.67 -29.41 -4.23
N TRP A 15 -0.98 -30.10 -3.31
CA TRP A 15 -0.57 -29.52 -2.02
C TRP A 15 0.48 -28.40 -2.16
N ILE A 16 1.43 -28.55 -3.08
CA ILE A 16 2.43 -27.53 -3.39
C ILE A 16 1.76 -26.29 -3.98
N SER A 17 0.78 -26.46 -4.87
CA SER A 17 0.02 -25.35 -5.46
C SER A 17 -0.74 -24.54 -4.40
N VAL A 18 -1.41 -25.23 -3.45
CA VAL A 18 -2.13 -24.56 -2.34
C VAL A 18 -1.16 -23.86 -1.37
N CYS A 19 0.03 -24.42 -1.15
CA CYS A 19 1.04 -23.78 -0.28
C CYS A 19 1.66 -22.53 -0.89
N VAL A 20 1.83 -22.49 -2.20
CA VAL A 20 2.39 -21.31 -2.89
C VAL A 20 1.46 -20.10 -2.82
N ASP A 21 0.15 -20.33 -2.92
CA ASP A 21 -0.85 -19.26 -2.75
C ASP A 21 -0.89 -18.71 -1.31
N ALA A 22 -0.60 -19.55 -0.32
CA ALA A 22 -0.56 -19.13 1.09
C ALA A 22 0.66 -18.28 1.45
N LEU A 23 1.79 -18.43 0.73
CA LEU A 23 3.00 -17.60 0.94
C LEU A 23 2.91 -16.20 0.31
N SER A 24 1.95 -15.96 -0.58
CA SER A 24 1.75 -14.67 -1.22
C SER A 24 0.76 -13.76 -0.50
N ALA A 25 0.25 -14.16 0.67
CA ALA A 25 -0.61 -13.34 1.50
C ALA A 25 0.18 -12.25 2.25
N VAL A 26 0.73 -11.31 1.51
CA VAL A 26 1.01 -9.98 2.05
C VAL A 26 -0.35 -9.42 2.48
N PHE A 27 -0.49 -9.04 3.74
CA PHE A 27 -1.73 -8.52 4.31
C PHE A 27 -2.28 -7.40 3.41
N GLN A 28 -3.35 -7.70 2.70
CA GLN A 28 -4.04 -6.75 1.86
C GLN A 28 -5.25 -6.22 2.62
N PHE A 29 -5.14 -4.99 3.11
CA PHE A 29 -6.27 -4.28 3.70
C PHE A 29 -7.09 -3.61 2.61
N SER A 30 -8.40 -3.42 2.88
CA SER A 30 -9.28 -2.65 2.02
C SER A 30 -9.80 -1.43 2.78
N VAL A 31 -9.72 -0.27 2.13
CA VAL A 31 -10.27 0.99 2.63
C VAL A 31 -11.25 1.51 1.58
N SER A 32 -12.35 2.07 2.00
CA SER A 32 -13.33 2.68 1.10
C SER A 32 -13.81 4.02 1.64
N GLY A 33 -14.13 4.92 0.73
CA GLY A 33 -14.68 6.23 1.08
C GLY A 33 -15.43 6.88 -0.07
N PRO A 34 -16.35 7.82 0.22
CA PRO A 34 -17.05 8.56 -0.81
C PRO A 34 -16.14 9.62 -1.44
N VAL A 35 -16.46 9.97 -2.70
CA VAL A 35 -15.82 11.09 -3.41
C VAL A 35 -15.86 12.36 -2.56
N GLY A 36 -14.73 13.07 -2.47
CA GLY A 36 -14.58 14.30 -1.71
C GLY A 36 -14.24 14.11 -0.23
N SER A 37 -14.30 12.88 0.30
CA SER A 37 -13.91 12.58 1.67
C SER A 37 -12.39 12.38 1.82
N THR A 38 -11.94 12.14 3.04
CA THR A 38 -10.56 11.79 3.37
C THR A 38 -10.46 10.31 3.68
N ALA A 39 -9.51 9.62 3.07
CA ALA A 39 -9.14 8.25 3.43
C ALA A 39 -7.82 8.23 4.21
N VAL A 40 -7.72 7.31 5.14
CA VAL A 40 -6.47 6.99 5.84
C VAL A 40 -6.10 5.56 5.49
N LEU A 41 -4.94 5.39 4.86
CA LEU A 41 -4.40 4.09 4.50
C LEU A 41 -3.44 3.64 5.61
N PRO A 42 -3.80 2.61 6.40
CA PRO A 42 -3.05 2.23 7.58
C PRO A 42 -1.68 1.64 7.21
N CYS A 43 -0.68 1.95 8.02
CA CYS A 43 0.69 1.46 7.88
C CYS A 43 1.41 1.54 9.22
N GLU A 44 2.15 0.49 9.55
CA GLU A 44 3.05 0.45 10.71
C GLU A 44 4.43 -0.01 10.25
N LEU A 45 5.47 0.71 10.68
CA LEU A 45 6.86 0.35 10.39
C LEU A 45 7.23 -0.94 11.14
N THR A 46 8.06 -1.76 10.51
CA THR A 46 8.60 -2.96 11.16
C THR A 46 9.70 -2.62 12.16
N SER A 47 10.41 -1.51 11.92
CA SER A 47 11.40 -0.95 12.84
C SER A 47 11.43 0.57 12.74
N VAL A 48 11.51 1.25 13.88
CA VAL A 48 11.63 2.70 13.90
C VAL A 48 13.10 3.09 13.94
N ASP A 49 13.56 3.76 12.89
CA ASP A 49 14.87 4.41 12.86
C ASP A 49 14.67 5.92 13.07
N THR A 50 15.14 6.42 14.22
CA THR A 50 15.02 7.84 14.57
C THR A 50 15.98 8.73 13.80
N ASP A 51 17.05 8.17 13.24
CA ASP A 51 18.09 8.94 12.54
C ASP A 51 17.73 9.20 11.08
N THR A 52 16.96 8.32 10.47
CA THR A 52 16.56 8.46 9.07
C THR A 52 15.09 8.06 8.90
N LEU A 53 14.21 9.05 9.01
CA LEU A 53 12.78 8.83 8.74
C LEU A 53 12.57 8.68 7.23
N TYR A 54 12.21 7.49 6.79
CA TYR A 54 11.89 7.21 5.40
C TYR A 54 10.58 6.44 5.29
N ILE A 55 9.73 6.89 4.38
CA ILE A 55 8.53 6.18 3.94
C ILE A 55 8.23 6.54 2.49
N ARG A 56 7.84 5.56 1.69
CA ARG A 56 7.34 5.78 0.35
C ARG A 56 6.02 5.04 0.14
N TRP A 57 5.06 5.73 -0.46
CA TRP A 57 3.80 5.20 -0.91
C TRP A 57 3.71 5.25 -2.43
N ASN A 58 3.42 4.11 -3.05
CA ASN A 58 3.30 3.96 -4.50
C ASN A 58 1.95 3.37 -4.88
N THR A 59 1.51 3.68 -6.11
CA THR A 59 0.63 2.80 -6.88
C THR A 59 1.47 1.87 -7.77
N GLU A 60 0.85 1.08 -8.64
CA GLU A 60 1.59 0.25 -9.60
C GLU A 60 2.40 1.08 -10.61
N SER A 61 1.97 2.30 -10.90
CA SER A 61 2.52 3.15 -11.97
C SER A 61 3.34 4.32 -11.48
N GLU A 62 3.15 4.80 -10.24
CA GLU A 62 3.71 6.08 -9.79
C GLU A 62 3.95 6.14 -8.29
N ILE A 63 4.86 7.05 -7.91
CA ILE A 63 5.06 7.43 -6.51
C ILE A 63 3.96 8.42 -6.13
N VAL A 64 3.23 8.11 -5.07
CA VAL A 64 2.17 8.96 -4.51
C VAL A 64 2.74 9.96 -3.50
N PHE A 65 3.58 9.45 -2.60
CA PHE A 65 4.21 10.23 -1.54
C PHE A 65 5.54 9.61 -1.13
N GLU A 66 6.53 10.45 -0.87
CA GLU A 66 7.80 10.03 -0.29
C GLU A 66 8.26 11.04 0.76
N ARG A 67 8.76 10.55 1.88
CA ARG A 67 9.42 11.36 2.89
C ARG A 67 10.80 10.79 3.20
N LEU A 68 11.79 11.68 3.19
CA LEU A 68 13.15 11.41 3.65
C LEU A 68 13.57 12.52 4.62
N GLY A 69 13.43 12.25 5.92
CA GLY A 69 13.59 13.26 6.95
C GLY A 69 12.58 14.40 6.77
N GLU A 70 13.06 15.63 6.64
CA GLU A 70 12.22 16.82 6.42
C GLU A 70 11.78 17.00 4.95
N LYS A 71 12.45 16.32 4.02
CA LYS A 71 12.13 16.42 2.60
C LYS A 71 10.94 15.53 2.24
N THR A 72 9.97 16.09 1.53
CA THR A 72 8.80 15.38 1.04
C THR A 72 8.65 15.55 -0.46
N PHE A 73 8.13 14.51 -1.10
CA PHE A 73 7.72 14.50 -2.49
C PHE A 73 6.25 14.07 -2.57
N GLN A 74 5.48 14.72 -3.43
CA GLN A 74 4.10 14.37 -3.73
C GLN A 74 3.98 14.08 -5.23
N GLY A 75 3.36 12.97 -5.58
CA GLY A 75 3.16 12.56 -6.97
C GLY A 75 2.22 13.48 -7.74
N GLU A 76 2.30 13.42 -9.06
CA GLU A 76 1.42 14.19 -9.95
C GLU A 76 -0.07 13.87 -9.68
N GLY A 77 -0.89 14.88 -9.49
CA GLY A 77 -2.30 14.76 -9.15
C GLY A 77 -2.60 14.49 -7.67
N TYR A 78 -1.57 14.34 -6.83
CA TYR A 78 -1.70 14.17 -5.38
C TYR A 78 -1.24 15.39 -4.59
N GLU A 79 -0.73 16.42 -5.25
CA GLU A 79 -0.19 17.62 -4.61
C GLU A 79 -1.24 18.30 -3.73
N GLY A 80 -0.87 18.60 -2.49
CA GLY A 80 -1.74 19.20 -1.50
C GLY A 80 -2.83 18.28 -0.92
N ARG A 81 -2.88 17.02 -1.38
CA ARG A 81 -3.91 16.04 -0.97
C ARG A 81 -3.37 14.90 -0.13
N VAL A 82 -2.08 14.62 -0.18
CA VAL A 82 -1.43 13.50 0.51
C VAL A 82 -0.47 13.99 1.58
N ASP A 83 -0.41 13.28 2.68
CA ASP A 83 0.57 13.50 3.73
C ASP A 83 0.77 12.25 4.59
N VAL A 84 1.98 12.10 5.13
CA VAL A 84 2.31 11.21 6.23
C VAL A 84 2.87 12.06 7.36
N SER A 85 2.21 12.06 8.52
CA SER A 85 2.63 12.85 9.67
C SER A 85 4.04 12.45 10.13
N GLU A 86 4.94 13.42 10.22
CA GLU A 86 6.29 13.20 10.73
C GLU A 86 6.26 12.74 12.20
N GLU A 87 5.40 13.36 13.02
CA GLU A 87 5.24 12.98 14.42
C GLU A 87 4.79 11.53 14.59
N GLU A 88 3.81 11.09 13.80
CA GLU A 88 3.33 9.71 13.82
C GLU A 88 4.38 8.73 13.27
N LEU A 89 5.12 9.14 12.23
CA LEU A 89 6.20 8.36 11.65
C LEU A 89 7.32 8.09 12.66
N ARG A 90 7.65 9.08 13.50
CA ARG A 90 8.61 8.92 14.61
C ARG A 90 8.14 7.90 15.66
N LYS A 91 6.83 7.67 15.76
CA LYS A 91 6.21 6.63 16.62
C LYS A 91 6.05 5.29 15.92
N GLY A 92 6.51 5.15 14.68
CA GLY A 92 6.37 3.93 13.87
C GLY A 92 5.08 3.83 13.08
N LYS A 93 4.27 4.88 13.00
CA LYS A 93 3.04 4.91 12.22
C LYS A 93 3.24 5.66 10.92
N CYS A 94 3.09 4.95 9.80
CA CYS A 94 3.35 5.45 8.46
C CYS A 94 2.10 5.65 7.60
N SER A 95 0.93 5.75 8.23
CA SER A 95 -0.35 5.87 7.53
C SER A 95 -0.39 7.06 6.58
N LEU A 96 -0.86 6.81 5.35
CA LEU A 96 -1.07 7.85 4.35
C LEU A 96 -2.45 8.46 4.51
N VAL A 97 -2.51 9.78 4.61
CA VAL A 97 -3.74 10.55 4.58
C VAL A 97 -3.94 11.06 3.15
N LEU A 98 -5.05 10.69 2.53
CA LEU A 98 -5.43 11.14 1.19
C LEU A 98 -6.75 11.92 1.27
N ARG A 99 -6.68 13.23 1.00
CA ARG A 99 -7.80 14.15 1.09
C ARG A 99 -8.49 14.34 -0.25
N ASN A 100 -9.75 14.75 -0.20
CA ASN A 100 -10.54 15.05 -1.39
C ASN A 100 -10.52 13.91 -2.40
N LEU A 101 -10.99 12.73 -1.99
CA LEU A 101 -11.00 11.52 -2.79
C LEU A 101 -11.66 11.74 -4.14
N ARG A 102 -11.01 11.22 -5.19
CA ARG A 102 -11.49 11.20 -6.57
C ARG A 102 -11.72 9.75 -6.99
N LEU A 103 -12.60 9.52 -7.96
CA LEU A 103 -12.80 8.17 -8.52
C LEU A 103 -11.50 7.59 -9.10
N THR A 104 -10.63 8.45 -9.64
CA THR A 104 -9.32 8.07 -10.18
C THR A 104 -8.31 7.63 -9.11
N ASP A 105 -8.57 7.92 -7.83
CA ASP A 105 -7.71 7.47 -6.73
C ASP A 105 -7.92 5.98 -6.39
N ALA A 106 -8.98 5.36 -6.87
CA ALA A 106 -9.22 3.93 -6.64
C ALA A 106 -8.08 3.08 -7.22
N GLY A 107 -7.62 2.10 -6.45
CA GLY A 107 -6.52 1.23 -6.84
C GLY A 107 -5.80 0.61 -5.67
N VAL A 108 -4.63 0.04 -5.93
CA VAL A 108 -3.78 -0.59 -4.92
C VAL A 108 -2.60 0.33 -4.59
N TYR A 109 -2.46 0.64 -3.32
CA TYR A 109 -1.37 1.44 -2.76
C TYR A 109 -0.44 0.54 -1.96
N ALA A 110 0.86 0.68 -2.16
CA ALA A 110 1.88 -0.06 -1.45
C ALA A 110 2.81 0.89 -0.69
N SER A 111 3.17 0.54 0.52
CA SER A 111 4.12 1.30 1.35
C SER A 111 5.43 0.56 1.51
N TYR A 112 6.52 1.32 1.51
CA TYR A 112 7.89 0.82 1.59
C TYR A 112 8.69 1.58 2.64
N GLU A 113 9.46 0.85 3.44
CA GLU A 113 10.50 1.39 4.33
C GLU A 113 11.90 0.99 3.84
N THR A 114 12.94 1.63 4.35
CA THR A 114 14.32 1.18 4.13
C THR A 114 14.72 0.16 5.17
N ALA A 115 15.15 -1.02 4.72
CA ALA A 115 15.75 -2.02 5.60
C ALA A 115 17.20 -1.62 5.90
N ARG A 116 17.55 -1.36 7.17
CA ARG A 116 18.95 -1.32 7.61
C ARG A 116 19.46 -2.72 7.87
N THR A 117 20.56 -3.06 7.24
CA THR A 117 21.37 -4.21 7.66
C THR A 117 22.36 -3.71 8.69
N ALA A 118 22.16 -4.09 9.95
CA ALA A 118 23.10 -3.78 11.02
C ALA A 118 24.48 -4.37 10.70
N GLY A 119 25.51 -3.52 10.59
CA GLY A 119 26.91 -3.94 10.63
C GLY A 119 27.72 -3.85 9.34
N GLN A 120 27.27 -3.19 8.28
CA GLN A 120 28.10 -2.98 7.09
C GLN A 120 28.32 -1.49 6.77
N SER A 121 29.58 -1.08 6.88
CA SER A 121 30.08 0.23 6.43
C SER A 121 30.42 0.21 4.93
N LEU A 122 29.48 -0.24 4.06
CA LEU A 122 29.64 -0.21 2.61
C LEU A 122 28.53 0.65 1.98
N PRO A 123 28.77 1.22 0.77
CA PRO A 123 27.83 2.15 0.17
C PRO A 123 26.45 1.53 0.07
N ILE A 124 25.50 2.25 0.62
CA ILE A 124 24.14 1.88 0.93
C ILE A 124 23.39 1.47 -0.35
N SER A 125 23.33 0.20 -0.63
CA SER A 125 22.21 -0.36 -1.37
C SER A 125 21.02 -0.34 -0.42
N GLN A 126 20.23 0.72 -0.46
CA GLN A 126 19.01 0.84 0.33
C GLN A 126 18.03 -0.22 -0.16
N LYS A 127 17.98 -1.34 0.54
CA LYS A 127 17.00 -2.38 0.27
C LYS A 127 15.65 -1.89 0.78
N GLU A 128 14.76 -1.58 -0.13
CA GLU A 128 13.38 -1.25 0.21
C GLU A 128 12.62 -2.49 0.64
N LEU A 129 11.90 -2.36 1.73
CA LEU A 129 11.05 -3.41 2.29
C LEU A 129 9.59 -2.99 2.13
N LEU A 130 8.81 -3.83 1.44
CA LEU A 130 7.36 -3.68 1.35
C LEU A 130 6.73 -3.93 2.73
N ILE A 131 5.98 -2.95 3.25
CA ILE A 131 5.32 -3.04 4.55
C ILE A 131 3.87 -3.51 4.39
N SER A 132 3.11 -2.84 3.53
CA SER A 132 1.69 -3.12 3.37
C SER A 132 1.18 -2.84 1.96
N ARG A 133 0.06 -3.47 1.62
CA ARG A 133 -0.73 -3.18 0.43
C ARG A 133 -2.16 -2.89 0.84
N ILE A 134 -2.70 -1.79 0.33
CA ILE A 134 -4.05 -1.33 0.64
C ILE A 134 -4.82 -1.17 -0.67
N LYS A 135 -5.98 -1.82 -0.75
CA LYS A 135 -6.93 -1.59 -1.83
C LYS A 135 -7.86 -0.43 -1.44
N LEU A 136 -7.77 0.67 -2.18
CA LEU A 136 -8.65 1.81 -2.01
C LEU A 136 -9.83 1.73 -3.00
N SER A 137 -11.04 1.82 -2.48
CA SER A 137 -12.27 1.91 -3.26
C SER A 137 -12.92 3.27 -3.03
N VAL A 138 -13.34 3.94 -4.09
CA VAL A 138 -13.98 5.25 -4.01
C VAL A 138 -15.40 5.16 -4.54
N ASN A 139 -16.37 5.58 -3.73
CA ASN A 139 -17.80 5.47 -4.03
C ASN A 139 -18.40 6.84 -4.34
N VAL A 140 -19.37 6.87 -5.23
CA VAL A 140 -20.20 8.06 -5.46
C VAL A 140 -21.33 8.06 -4.44
N PRO A 141 -21.53 9.13 -3.64
CA PRO A 141 -22.64 9.21 -2.72
C PRO A 141 -23.99 9.14 -3.47
N PRO A 142 -25.00 8.44 -2.94
CA PRO A 142 -26.27 8.22 -3.62
C PRO A 142 -27.01 9.51 -4.00
N ASN A 143 -26.85 10.59 -3.24
CA ASN A 143 -27.44 11.89 -3.55
C ASN A 143 -26.83 12.57 -4.79
N LYS A 144 -25.55 12.35 -5.06
CA LYS A 144 -24.91 12.88 -6.28
C LYS A 144 -25.31 12.10 -7.53
N THR A 145 -25.55 10.80 -7.40
CA THR A 145 -26.04 9.97 -8.50
C THR A 145 -27.41 10.41 -8.97
N ARG A 146 -28.30 10.83 -8.06
CA ARG A 146 -29.61 11.41 -8.41
C ARG A 146 -29.50 12.74 -9.15
N MET A 147 -28.56 13.60 -8.78
CA MET A 147 -28.35 14.89 -9.46
C MET A 147 -27.82 14.71 -10.88
N ILE A 148 -26.92 13.75 -11.09
CA ILE A 148 -26.37 13.45 -12.43
C ILE A 148 -27.47 12.83 -13.33
N ALA A 149 -28.28 11.92 -12.80
CA ALA A 149 -29.41 11.33 -13.53
C ALA A 149 -30.50 12.36 -13.87
N ALA A 150 -30.75 13.34 -13.00
CA ALA A 150 -31.70 14.44 -13.26
C ALA A 150 -31.18 15.46 -14.27
N ALA A 151 -29.86 15.64 -14.40
CA ALA A 151 -29.24 16.54 -15.38
C ALA A 151 -29.13 15.93 -16.79
N SER A 152 -29.37 14.62 -16.93
CA SER A 152 -29.31 13.87 -18.20
C SER A 152 -30.71 13.61 -18.82
N ALA A 153 -31.73 14.07 -18.17
CA ALA A 153 -33.14 13.92 -18.66
C ALA A 153 -33.61 15.13 -19.43
#